data_4890e6fd2e7319b29ac4de423cb2eff9
#
_entry.id   4890e6fd2e7319b29ac4de423cb2eff9
#
_cell.length_a   1.000
_cell.length_b   1.000
_cell.length_c   1.000
_cell.angle_alpha   90.00
_cell.angle_beta   90.00
_cell.angle_gamma   90.00
#
_symmetry.space_group_name_H-M   'P 1'
#
loop_
_entity.id
_entity.type
_entity.pdbx_description
1 polymer ?
#
loop_
_entity_poly.entity_id
_entity_poly.type
_entity_poly.pdbx_seq_one_letter_code
_entity_poly.pdbx_strand_id
1 'polypeptide(L)'
;MSIFDKLKNTAKQTVNNTLGAAGKKRETFVFNALPESLAEMQALPESCLDTPFKTAALTVLALCAYAADREIGTEMLNFLRGPRPMSGQDISFINDRYRDGKTYLPFTYFRGAVPDNDYTPSEPFTVDIESSSDSNSEEGYMKLFIPCGGADNPRPVKLRMRGSDGKWFLWEQYLLVGVKTPKSEDPWA
;
A
#
# COMPACT_ATOMS: atom_id res chain seq x y z
N MET A 1 15.14 -1.83 -30.03
CA MET A 1 14.21 -2.44 -29.08
C MET A 1 13.32 -1.35 -28.51
N SER A 2 12.04 -1.39 -28.85
CA SER A 2 11.06 -0.38 -28.44
C SER A 2 10.78 -0.48 -26.93
N ILE A 3 10.54 0.67 -26.30
CA ILE A 3 10.11 0.79 -24.89
C ILE A 3 8.87 -0.10 -24.61
N PHE A 4 8.04 -0.34 -25.64
CA PHE A 4 6.88 -1.23 -25.57
C PHE A 4 7.20 -2.72 -25.40
N ASP A 5 8.38 -3.18 -25.83
CA ASP A 5 8.80 -4.58 -25.66
C ASP A 5 9.33 -4.86 -24.24
N LYS A 6 9.83 -3.83 -23.53
CA LYS A 6 10.20 -3.94 -22.11
C LYS A 6 8.98 -4.02 -21.20
N LEU A 7 7.88 -3.37 -21.56
CA LEU A 7 6.62 -3.44 -20.79
C LEU A 7 5.91 -4.79 -20.90
N LYS A 8 6.06 -5.53 -21.99
CA LYS A 8 5.45 -6.87 -22.16
C LYS A 8 6.11 -7.98 -21.36
N ASN A 9 7.35 -7.83 -20.94
CA ASN A 9 8.06 -8.84 -20.13
C ASN A 9 7.91 -8.63 -18.62
N THR A 10 7.24 -7.57 -18.16
CA THR A 10 7.14 -7.20 -16.75
C THR A 10 5.90 -7.79 -16.03
N ALA A 11 4.98 -8.40 -16.77
CA ALA A 11 3.72 -8.88 -16.20
C ALA A 11 3.64 -10.41 -16.13
N LYS A 12 4.50 -11.06 -15.37
CA LYS A 12 4.16 -12.36 -14.78
C LYS A 12 3.90 -12.17 -13.28
N GLN A 13 2.76 -11.62 -13.00
CA GLN A 13 2.18 -11.57 -11.68
C GLN A 13 1.80 -12.99 -11.24
N THR A 14 2.51 -13.52 -10.27
CA THR A 14 2.07 -14.74 -9.60
C THR A 14 1.16 -14.32 -8.46
N VAL A 15 -0.14 -14.30 -8.72
CA VAL A 15 -1.14 -14.19 -7.65
C VAL A 15 -1.24 -15.56 -6.99
N ASN A 16 -0.54 -15.76 -5.90
CA ASN A 16 -0.70 -16.95 -5.07
C ASN A 16 -1.88 -16.74 -4.10
N ASN A 17 -3.06 -17.20 -4.50
CA ASN A 17 -4.20 -17.30 -3.60
C ASN A 17 -4.00 -18.47 -2.65
N THR A 18 -3.46 -18.23 -1.47
CA THR A 18 -3.40 -19.23 -0.41
C THR A 18 -4.61 -19.07 0.49
N LEU A 19 -5.54 -20.01 0.42
CA LEU A 19 -6.63 -20.13 1.39
C LEU A 19 -6.03 -20.60 2.72
N GLY A 20 -5.79 -19.66 3.62
CA GLY A 20 -5.42 -19.97 5.00
C GLY A 20 -6.62 -20.49 5.80
N ALA A 21 -6.34 -21.24 6.88
CA ALA A 21 -7.37 -21.80 7.75
C ALA A 21 -8.41 -20.76 8.20
N ALA A 22 -9.69 -21.15 8.17
CA ALA A 22 -10.83 -20.38 8.69
C ALA A 22 -11.15 -19.05 7.95
N GLY A 23 -11.34 -19.06 6.64
CA GLY A 23 -11.95 -17.93 5.91
C GLY A 23 -11.05 -16.70 5.73
N LYS A 24 -9.78 -16.78 6.06
CA LYS A 24 -8.78 -15.74 5.80
C LYS A 24 -8.25 -15.87 4.39
N LYS A 25 -8.27 -14.78 3.64
CA LYS A 25 -7.69 -14.70 2.29
C LYS A 25 -6.41 -13.85 2.35
N ARG A 26 -5.37 -14.28 1.61
CA ARG A 26 -4.13 -13.53 1.41
C ARG A 26 -3.86 -13.38 -0.08
N GLU A 27 -3.51 -12.17 -0.50
CA GLU A 27 -3.03 -11.89 -1.85
C GLU A 27 -1.64 -11.24 -1.76
N THR A 28 -0.76 -11.63 -2.68
CA THR A 28 0.60 -11.11 -2.78
C THR A 28 0.75 -10.33 -4.07
N PHE A 29 1.26 -9.12 -3.98
CA PHE A 29 1.52 -8.22 -5.10
C PHE A 29 3.02 -8.00 -5.24
N VAL A 30 3.52 -8.04 -6.48
CA VAL A 30 4.94 -7.91 -6.80
C VAL A 30 5.12 -6.78 -7.81
N PHE A 31 5.95 -5.82 -7.46
CA PHE A 31 6.25 -4.66 -8.29
C PHE A 31 7.75 -4.61 -8.56
N ASN A 32 8.15 -4.47 -9.83
CA ASN A 32 9.57 -4.38 -10.20
C ASN A 32 10.14 -2.98 -9.95
N ALA A 33 9.30 -1.97 -9.89
CA ALA A 33 9.64 -0.60 -9.56
C ALA A 33 8.47 0.08 -8.86
N LEU A 34 8.76 1.09 -8.05
CA LEU A 34 7.76 1.98 -7.49
C LEU A 34 7.39 3.04 -8.54
N PRO A 35 6.10 3.37 -8.72
CA PRO A 35 5.68 4.39 -9.67
C PRO A 35 6.12 5.79 -9.20
N GLU A 36 6.69 6.56 -10.12
CA GLU A 36 7.16 7.93 -9.89
C GLU A 36 6.15 8.99 -10.38
N SER A 37 5.04 8.56 -10.96
CA SER A 37 3.96 9.43 -11.44
C SER A 37 2.61 8.73 -11.38
N LEU A 38 1.53 9.53 -11.34
CA LEU A 38 0.17 8.99 -11.43
C LEU A 38 -0.03 8.16 -12.71
N ALA A 39 0.56 8.59 -13.84
CA ALA A 39 0.46 7.87 -15.11
C ALA A 39 1.10 6.47 -15.03
N GLU A 40 2.24 6.35 -14.37
CA GLU A 40 2.88 5.05 -14.14
C GLU A 40 2.03 4.15 -13.21
N MET A 41 1.48 4.71 -12.14
CA MET A 41 0.54 3.96 -11.28
C MET A 41 -0.68 3.48 -12.07
N GLN A 42 -1.26 4.34 -12.90
CA GLN A 42 -2.42 3.99 -13.72
C GLN A 42 -2.12 2.94 -14.79
N ALA A 43 -0.86 2.78 -15.19
CA ALA A 43 -0.43 1.72 -16.10
C ALA A 43 -0.29 0.35 -15.44
N LEU A 44 -0.30 0.27 -14.10
CA LEU A 44 -0.27 -1.00 -13.38
C LEU A 44 -1.61 -1.74 -13.53
N PRO A 45 -1.60 -3.08 -13.66
CA PRO A 45 -2.82 -3.90 -13.74
C PRO A 45 -3.77 -3.72 -12.54
N GLU A 46 -3.21 -3.41 -11.37
CA GLU A 46 -3.95 -3.18 -10.13
C GLU A 46 -4.83 -1.92 -10.18
N SER A 47 -4.51 -0.97 -11.05
CA SER A 47 -5.24 0.31 -11.18
C SER A 47 -6.65 0.18 -11.76
N CYS A 48 -7.05 -1.03 -12.19
CA CYS A 48 -8.45 -1.33 -12.48
C CYS A 48 -9.36 -1.24 -11.23
N LEU A 49 -8.77 -1.37 -10.01
CA LEU A 49 -9.42 -1.27 -8.69
C LEU A 49 -10.65 -2.21 -8.52
N ASP A 50 -10.67 -3.32 -9.23
CA ASP A 50 -11.78 -4.29 -9.25
C ASP A 50 -11.83 -5.17 -7.98
N THR A 51 -10.76 -5.16 -7.18
CA THR A 51 -10.72 -5.82 -5.87
C THR A 51 -10.17 -4.89 -4.79
N PRO A 52 -10.62 -5.02 -3.53
CA PRO A 52 -10.10 -4.22 -2.43
C PRO A 52 -8.62 -4.49 -2.17
N PHE A 53 -8.13 -5.69 -2.47
CA PHE A 53 -6.72 -6.08 -2.31
C PHE A 53 -5.80 -5.25 -3.21
N LYS A 54 -6.19 -5.02 -4.47
CA LYS A 54 -5.43 -4.19 -5.41
C LYS A 54 -5.31 -2.75 -4.91
N THR A 55 -6.43 -2.16 -4.47
CA THR A 55 -6.44 -0.80 -3.92
C THR A 55 -5.57 -0.69 -2.67
N ALA A 56 -5.62 -1.71 -1.78
CA ALA A 56 -4.77 -1.75 -0.59
C ALA A 56 -3.28 -1.79 -0.95
N ALA A 57 -2.88 -2.61 -1.94
CA ALA A 57 -1.50 -2.68 -2.40
C ALA A 57 -1.03 -1.34 -2.99
N LEU A 58 -1.82 -0.74 -3.89
CA LEU A 58 -1.52 0.56 -4.47
C LEU A 58 -1.47 1.69 -3.43
N THR A 59 -2.18 1.57 -2.31
CA THR A 59 -2.10 2.55 -1.21
C THR A 59 -0.70 2.61 -0.62
N VAL A 60 -0.01 1.47 -0.47
CA VAL A 60 1.39 1.43 -0.02
C VAL A 60 2.29 2.18 -1.00
N LEU A 61 2.14 1.92 -2.31
CA LEU A 61 2.93 2.59 -3.35
C LEU A 61 2.70 4.11 -3.35
N ALA A 62 1.43 4.54 -3.24
CA ALA A 62 1.09 5.96 -3.19
C ALA A 62 1.69 6.67 -1.97
N LEU A 63 1.76 5.98 -0.81
CA LEU A 63 2.43 6.51 0.38
C LEU A 63 3.95 6.58 0.20
N CYS A 64 4.57 5.63 -0.51
CA CYS A 64 6.00 5.73 -0.87
C CYS A 64 6.27 6.92 -1.81
N ALA A 65 5.41 7.11 -2.82
CA ALA A 65 5.49 8.28 -3.70
C ALA A 65 5.34 9.58 -2.92
N TYR A 66 4.40 9.63 -1.95
CA TYR A 66 4.22 10.81 -1.09
C TYR A 66 5.45 11.11 -0.21
N ALA A 67 6.16 10.08 0.24
CA ALA A 67 7.39 10.24 1.00
C ALA A 67 8.52 10.87 0.17
N ALA A 68 8.54 10.59 -1.14
CA ALA A 68 9.52 11.14 -2.10
C ALA A 68 9.09 12.51 -2.62
N ASP A 69 7.83 12.64 -3.06
CA ASP A 69 7.23 13.87 -3.59
C ASP A 69 5.76 13.97 -3.15
N ARG A 70 5.45 15.01 -2.37
CA ARG A 70 4.10 15.20 -1.78
C ARG A 70 3.02 15.47 -2.82
N GLU A 71 3.36 16.16 -3.91
CA GLU A 71 2.41 16.50 -4.98
C GLU A 71 2.02 15.22 -5.73
N ILE A 72 3.01 14.46 -6.19
CA ILE A 72 2.82 13.18 -6.86
C ILE A 72 2.05 12.18 -5.97
N GLY A 73 2.48 12.04 -4.71
CA GLY A 73 1.79 11.16 -3.76
C GLY A 73 0.35 11.58 -3.48
N THR A 74 0.06 12.89 -3.45
CA THR A 74 -1.29 13.42 -3.30
C THR A 74 -2.16 13.07 -4.51
N GLU A 75 -1.66 13.21 -5.73
CA GLU A 75 -2.36 12.81 -6.95
C GLU A 75 -2.70 11.32 -6.95
N MET A 76 -1.74 10.47 -6.59
CA MET A 76 -1.95 9.03 -6.49
C MET A 76 -2.98 8.65 -5.42
N LEU A 77 -2.88 9.25 -4.22
CA LEU A 77 -3.85 9.01 -3.15
C LEU A 77 -5.25 9.50 -3.53
N ASN A 78 -5.37 10.62 -4.22
CA ASN A 78 -6.65 11.12 -4.71
C ASN A 78 -7.26 10.18 -5.77
N PHE A 79 -6.46 9.62 -6.66
CA PHE A 79 -6.91 8.58 -7.58
C PHE A 79 -7.48 7.36 -6.83
N LEU A 80 -6.77 6.89 -5.80
CA LEU A 80 -7.22 5.74 -4.99
C LEU A 80 -8.44 6.06 -4.12
N ARG A 81 -8.65 7.31 -3.73
CA ARG A 81 -9.83 7.77 -2.97
C ARG A 81 -11.04 8.06 -3.84
N GLY A 82 -10.83 8.23 -5.15
CA GLY A 82 -11.88 8.41 -6.14
C GLY A 82 -12.79 9.61 -5.84
N PRO A 83 -14.10 9.39 -5.61
CA PRO A 83 -15.05 10.52 -5.41
C PRO A 83 -14.80 11.36 -4.14
N ARG A 84 -13.95 10.90 -3.23
CA ARG A 84 -13.64 11.57 -1.97
C ARG A 84 -12.15 11.89 -1.88
N PRO A 85 -11.65 12.93 -2.55
CA PRO A 85 -10.24 13.30 -2.48
C PRO A 85 -9.81 13.63 -1.05
N MET A 86 -8.50 13.70 -0.83
CA MET A 86 -7.94 14.03 0.49
C MET A 86 -8.38 15.43 0.93
N SER A 87 -8.79 15.53 2.19
CA SER A 87 -9.06 16.79 2.87
C SER A 87 -7.76 17.42 3.37
N GLY A 88 -7.82 18.70 3.77
CA GLY A 88 -6.70 19.35 4.44
C GLY A 88 -6.26 18.64 5.72
N GLN A 89 -7.18 17.97 6.43
CA GLN A 89 -6.87 17.17 7.61
C GLN A 89 -6.11 15.90 7.25
N ASP A 90 -6.50 15.20 6.17
CA ASP A 90 -5.78 14.01 5.67
C ASP A 90 -4.34 14.38 5.29
N ILE A 91 -4.15 15.48 4.57
CA ILE A 91 -2.83 15.98 4.17
C ILE A 91 -2.00 16.37 5.41
N SER A 92 -2.59 17.09 6.36
CA SER A 92 -1.91 17.48 7.59
C SER A 92 -1.50 16.26 8.42
N PHE A 93 -2.35 15.23 8.50
CA PHE A 93 -2.04 13.98 9.19
C PHE A 93 -0.84 13.28 8.56
N ILE A 94 -0.84 13.11 7.23
CA ILE A 94 0.28 12.43 6.53
C ILE A 94 1.58 13.24 6.70
N ASN A 95 1.53 14.56 6.53
CA ASN A 95 2.69 15.43 6.73
C ASN A 95 3.26 15.32 8.13
N ASP A 96 2.39 15.25 9.16
CA ASP A 96 2.83 15.05 10.55
C ASP A 96 3.51 13.71 10.76
N ARG A 97 3.01 12.63 10.14
CA ARG A 97 3.65 11.31 10.23
C ARG A 97 5.01 11.25 9.57
N TYR A 98 5.23 11.97 8.47
CA TYR A 98 6.53 12.03 7.78
C TYR A 98 7.49 13.08 8.32
N ARG A 99 7.10 13.81 9.37
CA ARG A 99 7.99 14.78 10.03
C ARG A 99 9.21 14.06 10.60
N ASP A 100 10.31 14.80 10.76
CA ASP A 100 11.55 14.32 11.35
C ASP A 100 12.19 13.14 10.61
N GLY A 101 12.10 13.15 9.27
CA GLY A 101 12.74 12.15 8.42
C GLY A 101 12.07 10.79 8.37
N LYS A 102 10.85 10.62 8.92
CA LYS A 102 10.13 9.34 8.98
C LYS A 102 9.57 8.88 7.63
N THR A 103 10.28 9.17 6.55
CA THR A 103 9.92 8.76 5.18
C THR A 103 10.03 7.25 4.95
N TYR A 104 10.67 6.52 5.86
CA TYR A 104 10.76 5.06 5.86
C TYR A 104 9.42 4.35 6.14
N LEU A 105 8.44 5.02 6.76
CA LEU A 105 7.20 4.40 7.23
C LEU A 105 6.47 3.54 6.19
N PRO A 106 6.23 3.97 4.94
CA PRO A 106 5.52 3.15 3.97
C PRO A 106 6.36 1.97 3.46
N PHE A 107 7.68 2.03 3.54
CA PHE A 107 8.57 0.93 3.11
C PHE A 107 8.51 -0.28 4.02
N THR A 108 8.07 -0.11 5.26
CA THR A 108 7.93 -1.19 6.27
C THR A 108 6.94 -2.29 5.88
N TYR A 109 6.13 -2.07 4.84
CA TYR A 109 5.13 -3.00 4.33
C TYR A 109 5.64 -3.93 3.23
N PHE A 110 6.84 -3.68 2.72
CA PHE A 110 7.47 -4.59 1.76
C PHE A 110 8.22 -5.72 2.46
N ARG A 111 8.25 -6.89 1.82
CA ARG A 111 9.04 -8.01 2.32
C ARG A 111 10.52 -7.62 2.46
N GLY A 112 11.15 -8.12 3.50
CA GLY A 112 12.58 -7.87 3.80
C GLY A 112 12.85 -6.56 4.53
N ALA A 113 11.91 -5.62 4.57
CA ALA A 113 12.05 -4.36 5.30
C ALA A 113 11.85 -4.59 6.81
N VAL A 114 12.91 -4.45 7.59
CA VAL A 114 12.93 -4.65 9.05
C VAL A 114 13.73 -3.54 9.72
N PRO A 115 13.59 -3.30 11.05
CA PRO A 115 14.35 -2.26 11.75
C PRO A 115 15.86 -2.42 11.60
N ASP A 116 16.35 -3.68 11.56
CA ASP A 116 17.80 -3.98 11.48
C ASP A 116 18.46 -3.56 10.16
N ASN A 117 17.70 -3.39 9.08
CA ASN A 117 18.19 -2.92 7.79
C ASN A 117 17.61 -1.55 7.38
N ASP A 118 17.17 -0.77 8.37
CA ASP A 118 16.58 0.55 8.20
C ASP A 118 15.41 0.54 7.17
N TYR A 119 14.64 -0.54 7.21
CA TYR A 119 13.50 -0.78 6.33
C TYR A 119 13.81 -0.76 4.84
N THR A 120 15.01 -1.22 4.46
CA THR A 120 15.36 -1.44 3.07
C THR A 120 14.64 -2.68 2.55
N PRO A 121 13.70 -2.56 1.58
CA PRO A 121 12.96 -3.70 1.05
C PRO A 121 13.85 -4.66 0.24
N SER A 122 13.43 -5.93 0.18
CA SER A 122 13.95 -6.85 -0.84
C SER A 122 13.33 -6.54 -2.19
N GLU A 123 14.10 -6.69 -3.26
CA GLU A 123 13.61 -6.60 -4.64
C GLU A 123 13.32 -8.00 -5.21
N PRO A 124 12.26 -8.14 -6.02
CA PRO A 124 11.25 -7.12 -6.37
C PRO A 124 10.39 -6.73 -5.16
N PHE A 125 9.85 -5.49 -5.18
CA PHE A 125 8.99 -4.97 -4.12
C PHE A 125 7.75 -5.84 -3.96
N THR A 126 7.62 -6.49 -2.82
CA THR A 126 6.54 -7.45 -2.58
C THR A 126 5.72 -7.05 -1.37
N VAL A 127 4.40 -6.94 -1.56
CA VAL A 127 3.42 -6.59 -0.52
C VAL A 127 2.43 -7.73 -0.36
N ASP A 128 2.20 -8.14 0.88
CA ASP A 128 1.17 -9.11 1.24
C ASP A 128 -0.04 -8.39 1.83
N ILE A 129 -1.24 -8.73 1.36
CA ILE A 129 -2.50 -8.17 1.83
C ILE A 129 -3.36 -9.31 2.38
N GLU A 130 -3.88 -9.14 3.59
CA GLU A 130 -4.63 -10.18 4.30
C GLU A 130 -6.04 -9.71 4.67
N SER A 131 -7.00 -10.63 4.60
CA SER A 131 -8.31 -10.45 5.23
C SER A 131 -8.40 -11.22 6.55
N SER A 132 -9.34 -10.82 7.40
CA SER A 132 -9.73 -11.55 8.61
C SER A 132 -11.19 -12.01 8.48
N SER A 133 -11.68 -12.78 9.47
CA SER A 133 -13.08 -13.17 9.57
C SER A 133 -14.03 -11.96 9.56
N ASP A 134 -13.59 -10.83 10.09
CA ASP A 134 -14.42 -9.62 10.27
C ASP A 134 -14.19 -8.56 9.19
N SER A 135 -13.44 -8.90 8.12
CA SER A 135 -13.12 -7.94 7.04
C SER A 135 -14.36 -7.39 6.34
N ASN A 136 -15.44 -8.17 6.24
CA ASN A 136 -16.71 -7.83 5.58
C ASN A 136 -17.84 -7.51 6.57
N SER A 137 -17.54 -7.08 7.79
CA SER A 137 -18.55 -6.83 8.83
C SER A 137 -19.49 -5.66 8.53
N GLU A 138 -19.14 -4.80 7.60
CA GLU A 138 -19.91 -3.63 7.18
C GLU A 138 -20.18 -3.69 5.67
N GLU A 139 -21.44 -3.60 5.27
CA GLU A 139 -21.86 -3.68 3.87
C GLU A 139 -21.23 -2.57 3.02
N GLY A 140 -20.67 -2.94 1.88
CA GLY A 140 -19.97 -2.02 0.97
C GLY A 140 -18.58 -1.59 1.43
N TYR A 141 -18.10 -2.11 2.56
CA TYR A 141 -16.75 -1.87 3.07
C TYR A 141 -15.96 -3.17 3.20
N MET A 142 -14.65 -3.05 3.07
CA MET A 142 -13.69 -4.12 3.33
C MET A 142 -12.55 -3.58 4.18
N LYS A 143 -12.30 -4.22 5.32
CA LYS A 143 -11.13 -3.95 6.15
C LYS A 143 -10.07 -5.00 5.87
N LEU A 144 -8.93 -4.58 5.34
CA LEU A 144 -7.80 -5.45 5.05
C LEU A 144 -6.63 -5.11 5.97
N PHE A 145 -5.66 -6.02 6.05
CA PHE A 145 -4.52 -5.91 6.94
C PHE A 145 -3.24 -6.13 6.14
N ILE A 146 -2.24 -5.30 6.39
CA ILE A 146 -0.95 -5.36 5.71
C ILE A 146 0.13 -5.67 6.76
N PRO A 147 0.82 -6.82 6.66
CA PRO A 147 1.97 -7.13 7.51
C PRO A 147 3.02 -6.02 7.44
N CYS A 148 3.58 -5.67 8.58
CA CYS A 148 4.53 -4.58 8.73
C CYS A 148 5.79 -5.08 9.44
N GLY A 149 6.96 -4.90 8.84
CA GLY A 149 8.24 -5.32 9.44
C GLY A 149 8.61 -4.54 10.71
N GLY A 150 7.98 -3.39 10.92
CA GLY A 150 8.20 -2.54 12.11
C GLY A 150 7.11 -2.62 13.17
N ALA A 151 6.18 -3.56 13.08
CA ALA A 151 5.07 -3.68 14.03
C ALA A 151 4.73 -5.13 14.33
N ASP A 152 4.29 -5.40 15.55
CA ASP A 152 3.97 -6.76 16.00
C ASP A 152 2.65 -7.28 15.38
N ASN A 153 1.77 -6.38 14.95
CA ASN A 153 0.50 -6.73 14.30
C ASN A 153 0.39 -6.05 12.94
N PRO A 154 -0.26 -6.69 11.94
CA PRO A 154 -0.57 -6.07 10.66
C PRO A 154 -1.38 -4.79 10.83
N ARG A 155 -1.17 -3.82 9.94
CA ARG A 155 -1.84 -2.52 9.99
C ARG A 155 -3.09 -2.52 9.12
N PRO A 156 -4.22 -1.97 9.59
CA PRO A 156 -5.46 -1.98 8.84
C PRO A 156 -5.51 -0.89 7.78
N VAL A 157 -6.19 -1.22 6.69
CA VAL A 157 -6.67 -0.31 5.66
C VAL A 157 -8.14 -0.62 5.38
N LYS A 158 -8.97 0.41 5.29
CA LYS A 158 -10.41 0.28 5.01
C LYS A 158 -10.71 0.78 3.60
N LEU A 159 -11.37 -0.06 2.83
CA LEU A 159 -11.75 0.19 1.44
C LEU A 159 -13.27 0.29 1.35
N ARG A 160 -13.76 1.07 0.38
CA ARG A 160 -15.18 1.22 0.10
C ARG A 160 -15.49 0.89 -1.37
N MET A 161 -16.49 0.07 -1.59
CA MET A 161 -16.97 -0.25 -2.94
C MET A 161 -17.87 0.86 -3.46
N ARG A 162 -17.68 1.26 -4.71
CA ARG A 162 -18.60 2.12 -5.42
C ARG A 162 -19.65 1.24 -6.12
N GLY A 163 -20.92 1.41 -5.73
CA GLY A 163 -22.01 0.56 -6.21
C GLY A 163 -22.28 0.66 -7.70
N SER A 164 -21.91 1.78 -8.36
CA SER A 164 -22.19 1.99 -9.79
C SER A 164 -21.33 1.15 -10.74
N ASP A 165 -20.12 0.77 -10.33
CA ASP A 165 -19.15 0.05 -11.17
C ASP A 165 -18.37 -1.05 -10.45
N GLY A 166 -18.65 -1.26 -9.16
CA GLY A 166 -18.01 -2.29 -8.35
C GLY A 166 -16.54 -2.02 -7.99
N LYS A 167 -16.02 -0.85 -8.30
CA LYS A 167 -14.64 -0.50 -7.98
C LYS A 167 -14.46 -0.19 -6.50
N TRP A 168 -13.27 -0.52 -5.98
CA TRP A 168 -12.89 -0.32 -4.60
C TRP A 168 -11.98 0.88 -4.45
N PHE A 169 -12.30 1.76 -3.51
CA PHE A 169 -11.56 2.98 -3.23
C PHE A 169 -11.06 3.01 -1.79
N LEU A 170 -9.94 3.70 -1.57
CA LEU A 170 -9.39 3.92 -0.25
C LEU A 170 -10.33 4.80 0.58
N TRP A 171 -10.78 4.27 1.71
CA TRP A 171 -11.62 5.00 2.67
C TRP A 171 -10.81 5.57 3.81
N GLU A 172 -10.03 4.71 4.50
CA GLU A 172 -9.16 5.06 5.62
C GLU A 172 -7.90 4.19 5.60
N GLN A 173 -6.79 4.72 6.09
CA GLN A 173 -5.55 3.98 6.27
C GLN A 173 -4.93 4.28 7.64
N TYR A 174 -4.32 3.27 8.25
CA TYR A 174 -3.61 3.35 9.53
C TYR A 174 -2.16 2.88 9.37
N LEU A 175 -1.60 3.04 8.18
CA LEU A 175 -0.30 2.50 7.79
C LEU A 175 0.88 3.32 8.34
N LEU A 176 0.64 4.56 8.78
CA LEU A 176 1.71 5.48 9.20
C LEU A 176 1.83 5.61 10.73
N VAL A 177 1.27 4.67 11.49
CA VAL A 177 1.24 4.74 12.96
C VAL A 177 1.75 3.46 13.60
N GLY A 178 2.40 3.61 14.77
CA GLY A 178 2.82 2.49 15.59
C GLY A 178 3.90 1.61 14.94
N VAL A 179 4.79 2.19 14.17
CA VAL A 179 5.95 1.55 13.55
C VAL A 179 7.18 1.84 14.40
N LYS A 180 8.00 0.81 14.66
CA LYS A 180 9.27 0.94 15.39
C LYS A 180 10.24 1.81 14.61
N THR A 181 11.09 2.54 15.33
CA THR A 181 12.18 3.33 14.73
C THR A 181 13.22 2.42 14.08
N PRO A 182 13.82 2.83 12.93
CA PRO A 182 14.98 2.12 12.38
C PRO A 182 16.10 1.97 13.41
N LYS A 183 16.84 0.87 13.33
CA LYS A 183 17.90 0.60 14.30
C LYS A 183 18.98 1.67 14.30
N SER A 184 19.34 2.24 13.15
CA SER A 184 20.30 3.32 13.01
C SER A 184 19.88 4.62 13.71
N GLU A 185 18.57 4.82 13.92
CA GLU A 185 18.01 6.00 14.58
C GLU A 185 17.61 5.75 16.04
N ASP A 186 17.72 4.49 16.51
CA ASP A 186 17.36 4.13 17.89
C ASP A 186 18.57 4.38 18.83
N PRO A 187 18.49 5.36 19.74
CA PRO A 187 19.58 5.66 20.66
C PRO A 187 19.85 4.55 21.70
N TRP A 188 18.98 3.53 21.73
CA TRP A 188 19.08 2.39 22.65
C TRP A 188 19.40 1.06 21.94
N ALA A 189 19.67 1.08 20.62
CA ALA A 189 19.96 -0.12 19.81
C ALA A 189 21.37 -0.69 20.06
#